data_a637cb6fa6c77e743422c9945be8941b
#
_entry.id   a637cb6fa6c77e743422c9945be8941b
#
_cell.length_a   1.000
_cell.length_b   1.000
_cell.length_c   1.000
_cell.angle_alpha   90.00
_cell.angle_beta   90.00
_cell.angle_gamma   90.00
#
_symmetry.space_group_name_H-M   'P 1'
#
loop_
_entity.id
_entity.type
_entity.pdbx_description
1 polymer ?
#
loop_
_entity_poly.entity_id
_entity_poly.type
_entity_poly.pdbx_seq_one_letter_code
_entity_poly.pdbx_strand_id
1 'polypeptide(L)'
;MTITQPVGMPGARVADLDADPREAILEVKNLRTSFPTEEGMVHAVDNVSFNVRKGEAVALVGESGCGKSVTAMSVMRLVAPPGRITGGEIRFKGKNLADVSERDMRKVRGNDIAMVFQEPMTSLNPVFRIGAQVAEAIRIHRKVGKKEARKLAGDMLELVAIPDPHKRLDDYPHQLSGGMRQRVMIAMALSCDPELLIADEPTTALDVTIQAQIMELLANLQQRLGLAILLITHDLGVVAEFCERVVVMYTGRVVEEAPVRELFGNPSHPYTRGLLKSLPSVAGEGTHRLPTIKGMVPPISRLPQGCKFNPRCPDVMDICLGHEPALMRVGARQSARCYLHGDEKDPERG
;
A
#
# COMPACT_ATOMS: atom_id res chain seq x y z
N MET A 1 25.54 -5.84 -57.51
CA MET A 1 24.28 -5.90 -56.75
C MET A 1 24.60 -5.42 -55.35
N THR A 2 24.25 -4.18 -55.06
CA THR A 2 24.61 -3.44 -53.85
C THR A 2 23.49 -3.67 -52.83
N ILE A 3 23.82 -4.28 -51.67
CA ILE A 3 22.86 -4.48 -50.58
C ILE A 3 22.86 -3.22 -49.72
N THR A 4 21.79 -2.46 -49.83
CA THR A 4 21.50 -1.28 -48.99
C THR A 4 21.21 -1.69 -47.55
N GLN A 5 21.93 -1.12 -46.59
CA GLN A 5 21.65 -1.21 -45.15
C GLN A 5 20.35 -0.47 -44.82
N PRO A 6 19.52 -0.96 -43.86
CA PRO A 6 18.39 -0.21 -43.40
C PRO A 6 18.83 0.93 -42.46
N VAL A 7 18.32 2.11 -42.76
CA VAL A 7 18.46 3.35 -41.98
C VAL A 7 17.92 3.15 -40.58
N GLY A 8 18.74 3.49 -39.56
CA GLY A 8 18.36 3.48 -38.16
C GLY A 8 17.19 4.43 -37.86
N MET A 9 16.16 3.92 -37.27
CA MET A 9 15.08 4.74 -36.71
C MET A 9 15.59 5.50 -35.48
N PRO A 10 15.26 6.79 -35.32
CA PRO A 10 15.63 7.56 -34.13
C PRO A 10 14.90 6.98 -32.89
N GLY A 11 15.62 6.88 -31.79
CA GLY A 11 15.17 6.35 -30.53
C GLY A 11 13.82 6.94 -30.09
N ALA A 12 12.81 6.09 -29.99
CA ALA A 12 11.56 6.44 -29.39
C ALA A 12 11.83 6.78 -27.91
N ARG A 13 11.52 8.01 -27.52
CA ARG A 13 11.50 8.44 -26.12
C ARG A 13 10.65 7.45 -25.35
N VAL A 14 11.16 7.00 -24.20
CA VAL A 14 10.41 6.22 -23.19
C VAL A 14 9.40 7.16 -22.54
N ALA A 15 8.36 7.52 -23.28
CA ALA A 15 7.18 8.21 -22.80
C ALA A 15 5.97 7.36 -23.19
N ASP A 16 5.11 7.11 -22.22
CA ASP A 16 3.73 6.62 -22.34
C ASP A 16 3.52 5.20 -22.88
N LEU A 17 3.90 4.22 -22.08
CA LEU A 17 3.32 2.89 -22.16
C LEU A 17 2.45 2.57 -20.93
N ASP A 18 1.95 3.56 -20.22
CA ASP A 18 0.89 3.43 -19.26
C ASP A 18 -0.45 3.35 -20.02
N ALA A 19 -0.85 2.14 -20.40
CA ALA A 19 -2.08 1.89 -21.15
C ALA A 19 -3.37 2.15 -20.34
N ASP A 20 -3.26 2.69 -19.12
CA ASP A 20 -4.39 3.07 -18.28
C ASP A 20 -4.63 4.59 -18.37
N PRO A 21 -5.75 5.03 -18.96
CA PRO A 21 -6.04 6.46 -19.16
C PRO A 21 -6.42 7.20 -17.87
N ARG A 22 -6.56 6.52 -16.73
CA ARG A 22 -6.93 7.15 -15.46
C ARG A 22 -5.80 8.01 -14.93
N GLU A 23 -6.16 9.21 -14.47
CA GLU A 23 -5.24 10.16 -13.85
C GLU A 23 -4.71 9.61 -12.51
N ALA A 24 -3.41 9.77 -12.26
CA ALA A 24 -2.80 9.47 -10.97
C ALA A 24 -3.22 10.52 -9.93
N ILE A 25 -3.93 10.11 -8.89
CA ILE A 25 -4.31 11.00 -7.77
C ILE A 25 -3.25 11.05 -6.68
N LEU A 26 -2.51 9.96 -6.50
CA LEU A 26 -1.33 9.88 -5.62
C LEU A 26 -0.12 9.48 -6.43
N GLU A 27 0.95 10.24 -6.33
CA GLU A 27 2.26 9.90 -6.87
C GLU A 27 3.30 9.98 -5.74
N VAL A 28 3.97 8.88 -5.49
CA VAL A 28 5.11 8.79 -4.58
C VAL A 28 6.36 8.64 -5.43
N LYS A 29 7.33 9.54 -5.29
CA LYS A 29 8.56 9.56 -6.08
C LYS A 29 9.78 9.58 -5.19
N ASN A 30 10.62 8.55 -5.31
CA ASN A 30 11.91 8.42 -4.59
C ASN A 30 11.78 8.66 -3.08
N LEU A 31 10.64 8.25 -2.48
CA LEU A 31 10.37 8.48 -1.08
C LEU A 31 11.43 7.82 -0.20
N ARG A 32 11.95 8.62 0.74
CA ARG A 32 12.86 8.15 1.78
C ARG A 32 12.37 8.58 3.15
N THR A 33 12.19 7.60 4.05
CA THR A 33 11.81 7.83 5.43
C THR A 33 12.82 7.14 6.35
N SER A 34 13.40 7.92 7.26
CA SER A 34 14.58 7.51 8.03
C SER A 34 14.36 7.71 9.53
N PHE A 35 15.00 6.84 10.29
CA PHE A 35 15.00 6.85 11.74
C PHE A 35 16.45 6.90 12.25
N PRO A 36 16.81 7.86 13.12
CA PRO A 36 18.09 7.82 13.81
C PRO A 36 18.07 6.70 14.85
N THR A 37 19.11 5.88 14.85
CA THR A 37 19.34 4.81 15.82
C THR A 37 20.74 4.94 16.41
N GLU A 38 21.05 4.19 17.46
CA GLU A 38 22.41 4.15 18.04
C GLU A 38 23.45 3.68 17.02
N GLU A 39 23.08 2.82 16.07
CA GLU A 39 23.96 2.31 15.00
C GLU A 39 24.04 3.27 13.78
N GLY A 40 23.33 4.40 13.81
CA GLY A 40 23.31 5.40 12.72
C GLY A 40 21.92 5.65 12.14
N MET A 41 21.87 6.22 10.94
CA MET A 41 20.62 6.52 10.24
C MET A 41 20.11 5.28 9.50
N VAL A 42 18.92 4.82 9.84
CA VAL A 42 18.26 3.68 9.23
C VAL A 42 17.15 4.17 8.29
N HIS A 43 17.11 3.66 7.06
CA HIS A 43 16.09 4.00 6.06
C HIS A 43 15.01 2.92 6.03
N ALA A 44 13.89 3.15 6.72
CA ALA A 44 12.75 2.23 6.72
C ALA A 44 12.00 2.22 5.39
N VAL A 45 12.07 3.33 4.65
CA VAL A 45 11.64 3.48 3.26
C VAL A 45 12.81 4.13 2.52
N ASP A 46 13.24 3.53 1.43
CA ASP A 46 14.41 3.98 0.68
C ASP A 46 14.17 3.91 -0.82
N ASN A 47 14.07 5.06 -1.45
CA ASN A 47 13.84 5.22 -2.89
C ASN A 47 12.59 4.47 -3.39
N VAL A 48 11.47 4.64 -2.67
CA VAL A 48 10.19 4.04 -3.05
C VAL A 48 9.44 4.96 -4.00
N SER A 49 9.05 4.42 -5.16
CA SER A 49 8.23 5.12 -6.16
C SER A 49 7.08 4.23 -6.60
N PHE A 50 5.87 4.77 -6.58
CA PHE A 50 4.65 4.17 -7.13
C PHE A 50 3.59 5.25 -7.27
N ASN A 51 2.49 4.93 -7.94
CA ASN A 51 1.32 5.82 -8.02
C ASN A 51 0.03 5.06 -7.68
N VAL A 52 -1.05 5.80 -7.45
CA VAL A 52 -2.42 5.28 -7.34
C VAL A 52 -3.29 6.15 -8.23
N ARG A 53 -4.06 5.53 -9.13
CA ARG A 53 -4.96 6.22 -10.04
C ARG A 53 -6.35 6.39 -9.45
N LYS A 54 -7.12 7.30 -9.99
CA LYS A 54 -8.50 7.53 -9.58
C LYS A 54 -9.34 6.25 -9.71
N GLY A 55 -9.99 5.85 -8.62
CA GLY A 55 -10.81 4.64 -8.55
C GLY A 55 -10.03 3.31 -8.61
N GLU A 56 -8.69 3.34 -8.61
CA GLU A 56 -7.86 2.13 -8.66
C GLU A 56 -7.68 1.51 -7.27
N ALA A 57 -7.68 0.18 -7.18
CA ALA A 57 -7.20 -0.55 -6.01
C ALA A 57 -5.77 -1.06 -6.26
N VAL A 58 -4.82 -0.52 -5.51
CA VAL A 58 -3.40 -0.91 -5.55
C VAL A 58 -3.03 -1.60 -4.24
N ALA A 59 -2.40 -2.77 -4.33
CA ALA A 59 -1.83 -3.43 -3.16
C ALA A 59 -0.37 -3.02 -2.93
N LEU A 60 0.00 -2.79 -1.67
CA LEU A 60 1.38 -2.68 -1.21
C LEU A 60 1.67 -3.90 -0.33
N VAL A 61 2.47 -4.84 -0.82
CA VAL A 61 2.68 -6.14 -0.19
C VAL A 61 4.13 -6.42 0.16
N GLY A 62 4.37 -7.36 1.08
CA GLY A 62 5.70 -7.81 1.50
C GLY A 62 5.69 -8.33 2.93
N GLU A 63 6.79 -8.95 3.37
CA GLU A 63 6.94 -9.48 4.72
C GLU A 63 6.81 -8.38 5.79
N SER A 64 6.52 -8.76 7.04
CA SER A 64 6.47 -7.82 8.16
C SER A 64 7.79 -7.06 8.30
N GLY A 65 7.71 -5.76 8.62
CA GLY A 65 8.88 -4.90 8.77
C GLY A 65 9.52 -4.41 7.46
N CYS A 66 8.99 -4.73 6.28
CA CYS A 66 9.55 -4.27 5.01
C CYS A 66 9.26 -2.79 4.65
N GLY A 67 8.58 -2.03 5.52
CA GLY A 67 8.36 -0.59 5.33
C GLY A 67 6.97 -0.17 4.82
N LYS A 68 6.01 -1.09 4.63
CA LYS A 68 4.66 -0.80 4.10
C LYS A 68 3.91 0.26 4.91
N SER A 69 3.72 0.01 6.21
CA SER A 69 3.00 0.95 7.10
C SER A 69 3.75 2.27 7.25
N VAL A 70 5.10 2.24 7.25
CA VAL A 70 5.91 3.48 7.26
C VAL A 70 5.71 4.29 5.97
N THR A 71 5.54 3.62 4.82
CA THR A 71 5.20 4.27 3.55
C THR A 71 3.84 4.97 3.64
N ALA A 72 2.80 4.28 4.16
CA ALA A 72 1.48 4.86 4.39
C ALA A 72 1.52 6.05 5.36
N MET A 73 2.22 5.88 6.50
CA MET A 73 2.42 6.96 7.48
C MET A 73 3.17 8.15 6.87
N SER A 74 4.10 7.90 5.94
CA SER A 74 4.81 8.96 5.23
C SER A 74 3.87 9.74 4.30
N VAL A 75 3.00 9.05 3.56
CA VAL A 75 1.97 9.69 2.71
C VAL A 75 1.08 10.60 3.56
N MET A 76 0.67 10.12 4.74
CA MET A 76 -0.16 10.87 5.68
C MET A 76 0.65 11.88 6.52
N ARG A 77 2.00 11.92 6.42
CA ARG A 77 2.87 12.70 7.30
C ARG A 77 2.60 12.44 8.79
N LEU A 78 2.39 11.17 9.13
CA LEU A 78 2.15 10.69 10.49
C LEU A 78 3.33 9.88 11.05
N VAL A 79 4.49 9.95 10.42
CA VAL A 79 5.70 9.31 10.94
C VAL A 79 6.05 9.92 12.27
N ALA A 80 6.04 9.10 13.32
CA ALA A 80 6.32 9.55 14.69
C ALA A 80 7.81 9.89 14.87
N PRO A 81 8.15 10.98 15.60
CA PRO A 81 9.53 11.24 16.00
C PRO A 81 10.13 10.03 16.75
N PRO A 82 11.43 9.74 16.55
CA PRO A 82 12.44 10.52 15.83
C PRO A 82 12.48 10.30 14.31
N GLY A 83 11.55 9.49 13.76
CA GLY A 83 11.44 9.26 12.33
C GLY A 83 11.05 10.52 11.56
N ARG A 84 11.54 10.64 10.32
CA ARG A 84 11.21 11.76 9.43
C ARG A 84 11.34 11.37 7.96
N ILE A 85 10.58 12.04 7.10
CA ILE A 85 10.77 11.99 5.64
C ILE A 85 12.07 12.77 5.34
N THR A 86 13.05 12.10 4.72
CA THR A 86 14.38 12.65 4.45
C THR A 86 14.62 12.86 2.95
N GLY A 87 13.69 12.48 2.08
CA GLY A 87 13.80 12.70 0.63
C GLY A 87 12.58 12.23 -0.13
N GLY A 88 12.54 12.60 -1.39
CA GLY A 88 11.46 12.26 -2.31
C GLY A 88 10.28 13.23 -2.27
N GLU A 89 9.27 12.91 -3.07
CA GLU A 89 8.05 13.70 -3.20
C GLU A 89 6.81 12.81 -2.98
N ILE A 90 5.78 13.39 -2.41
CA ILE A 90 4.46 12.79 -2.24
C ILE A 90 3.45 13.76 -2.83
N ARG A 91 3.01 13.50 -4.05
CA ARG A 91 2.08 14.38 -4.75
C ARG A 91 0.67 13.79 -4.68
N PHE A 92 -0.26 14.57 -4.18
CA PHE A 92 -1.68 14.28 -4.24
C PHE A 92 -2.37 15.33 -5.10
N LYS A 93 -3.00 14.89 -6.20
CA LYS A 93 -3.60 15.77 -7.21
C LYS A 93 -2.63 16.87 -7.66
N GLY A 94 -1.39 16.48 -7.95
CA GLY A 94 -0.31 17.38 -8.37
C GLY A 94 0.35 18.21 -7.27
N LYS A 95 -0.23 18.30 -6.07
CA LYS A 95 0.33 19.09 -4.96
C LYS A 95 1.27 18.24 -4.11
N ASN A 96 2.52 18.68 -3.91
CA ASN A 96 3.47 17.95 -3.04
C ASN A 96 3.08 18.11 -1.56
N LEU A 97 2.66 17.02 -0.95
CA LEU A 97 2.25 17.00 0.46
C LEU A 97 3.43 17.19 1.44
N ALA A 98 4.67 16.88 1.02
CA ALA A 98 5.84 17.07 1.87
C ALA A 98 6.08 18.55 2.22
N ASP A 99 5.69 19.46 1.31
CA ASP A 99 5.98 20.90 1.41
C ASP A 99 4.81 21.72 1.99
N VAL A 100 3.61 21.12 2.14
CA VAL A 100 2.47 21.87 2.66
C VAL A 100 2.59 22.14 4.17
N SER A 101 1.99 23.23 4.64
CA SER A 101 1.93 23.53 6.06
C SER A 101 1.15 22.44 6.83
N GLU A 102 1.43 22.28 8.13
CA GLU A 102 0.65 21.34 8.95
C GLU A 102 -0.84 21.71 9.00
N ARG A 103 -1.15 23.01 8.97
CA ARG A 103 -2.53 23.52 8.88
C ARG A 103 -3.24 23.02 7.61
N ASP A 104 -2.53 23.00 6.48
CA ASP A 104 -3.10 22.54 5.22
C ASP A 104 -3.13 21.01 5.15
N MET A 105 -2.13 20.34 5.74
CA MET A 105 -2.16 18.86 5.83
C MET A 105 -3.34 18.35 6.66
N ARG A 106 -3.74 19.08 7.72
CA ARG A 106 -4.96 18.75 8.49
C ARG A 106 -6.25 18.85 7.67
N LYS A 107 -6.27 19.65 6.61
CA LYS A 107 -7.42 19.70 5.69
C LYS A 107 -7.44 18.51 4.74
N VAL A 108 -6.29 17.95 4.42
CA VAL A 108 -6.15 16.76 3.56
C VAL A 108 -6.48 15.49 4.32
N ARG A 109 -5.92 15.35 5.55
CA ARG A 109 -6.15 14.17 6.40
C ARG A 109 -7.63 14.07 6.80
N GLY A 110 -8.24 12.93 6.49
CA GLY A 110 -9.63 12.62 6.80
C GLY A 110 -10.66 13.27 5.87
N ASN A 111 -10.27 14.22 5.03
CA ASN A 111 -11.15 14.85 4.03
C ASN A 111 -10.84 14.36 2.62
N ASP A 112 -9.60 14.52 2.14
CA ASP A 112 -9.20 14.13 0.79
C ASP A 112 -8.55 12.75 0.77
N ILE A 113 -7.74 12.44 1.80
CA ILE A 113 -7.09 11.16 2.04
C ILE A 113 -7.49 10.67 3.43
N ALA A 114 -8.12 9.51 3.50
CA ALA A 114 -8.43 8.84 4.76
C ALA A 114 -7.55 7.61 4.98
N MET A 115 -7.41 7.19 6.23
CA MET A 115 -6.66 6.00 6.59
C MET A 115 -7.42 5.14 7.60
N VAL A 116 -7.45 3.84 7.33
CA VAL A 116 -7.86 2.80 8.28
C VAL A 116 -6.60 2.14 8.79
N PHE A 117 -6.38 2.19 10.10
CA PHE A 117 -5.21 1.64 10.78
C PHE A 117 -5.36 0.16 11.09
N GLN A 118 -4.25 -0.52 11.30
CA GLN A 118 -4.15 -1.96 11.52
C GLN A 118 -4.94 -2.45 12.75
N GLU A 119 -5.00 -1.68 13.84
CA GLU A 119 -5.62 -2.11 15.09
C GLU A 119 -6.90 -1.34 15.42
N PRO A 120 -8.09 -1.97 15.32
CA PRO A 120 -9.35 -1.33 15.68
C PRO A 120 -9.45 -0.95 17.17
N MET A 121 -8.76 -1.71 18.02
CA MET A 121 -8.81 -1.52 19.47
C MET A 121 -8.13 -0.24 19.93
N THR A 122 -7.12 0.21 19.23
CA THR A 122 -6.36 1.43 19.55
C THR A 122 -6.88 2.65 18.79
N SER A 123 -7.59 2.44 17.68
CA SER A 123 -8.09 3.52 16.82
C SER A 123 -9.41 4.11 17.31
N LEU A 124 -10.28 3.31 17.95
CA LEU A 124 -11.51 3.80 18.56
C LEU A 124 -11.26 4.09 20.06
N ASN A 125 -11.55 5.32 20.49
CA ASN A 125 -11.41 5.68 21.88
C ASN A 125 -12.52 4.98 22.73
N PRO A 126 -12.15 4.10 23.69
CA PRO A 126 -13.12 3.25 24.40
C PRO A 126 -14.06 4.02 25.34
N VAL A 127 -13.73 5.25 25.72
CA VAL A 127 -14.55 6.06 26.65
C VAL A 127 -15.55 6.96 25.95
N PHE A 128 -15.53 7.02 24.60
CA PHE A 128 -16.51 7.79 23.83
C PHE A 128 -17.45 6.86 23.06
N ARG A 129 -18.70 7.29 22.91
CA ARG A 129 -19.70 6.59 22.09
C ARG A 129 -19.33 6.63 20.62
N ILE A 130 -19.70 5.60 19.88
CA ILE A 130 -19.44 5.45 18.44
C ILE A 130 -19.92 6.67 17.65
N GLY A 131 -21.17 7.07 17.86
CA GLY A 131 -21.75 8.21 17.16
C GLY A 131 -21.04 9.53 17.43
N ALA A 132 -20.46 9.70 18.62
CA ALA A 132 -19.68 10.92 18.93
C ALA A 132 -18.39 10.96 18.13
N GLN A 133 -17.69 9.83 17.98
CA GLN A 133 -16.41 9.74 17.25
C GLN A 133 -16.60 9.95 15.75
N VAL A 134 -17.59 9.29 15.13
CA VAL A 134 -17.91 9.49 13.71
C VAL A 134 -18.40 10.93 13.45
N ALA A 135 -19.28 11.45 14.31
CA ALA A 135 -19.79 12.82 14.17
C ALA A 135 -18.71 13.90 14.38
N GLU A 136 -17.67 13.62 15.17
CA GLU A 136 -16.54 14.54 15.36
C GLU A 136 -15.78 14.76 14.05
N ALA A 137 -15.41 13.69 13.34
CA ALA A 137 -14.75 13.76 12.03
C ALA A 137 -15.59 14.61 11.03
N ILE A 138 -16.91 14.34 10.95
CA ILE A 138 -17.84 15.10 10.10
C ILE A 138 -17.84 16.59 10.48
N ARG A 139 -17.92 16.91 11.76
CA ARG A 139 -17.97 18.30 12.22
C ARG A 139 -16.69 19.10 11.94
N ILE A 140 -15.54 18.45 12.07
CA ILE A 140 -14.24 19.08 11.81
C ILE A 140 -14.13 19.49 10.34
N HIS A 141 -14.56 18.65 9.41
CA HIS A 141 -14.35 18.87 7.98
C HIS A 141 -15.55 19.50 7.26
N ARG A 142 -16.78 19.09 7.58
CA ARG A 142 -17.99 19.57 6.87
C ARG A 142 -18.64 20.80 7.50
N LYS A 143 -18.15 21.28 8.67
CA LYS A 143 -18.66 22.49 9.37
C LYS A 143 -20.18 22.46 9.65
N VAL A 144 -20.73 21.28 9.92
CA VAL A 144 -22.15 21.10 10.24
C VAL A 144 -22.43 21.13 11.74
N GLY A 145 -23.69 21.39 12.14
CA GLY A 145 -24.11 21.39 13.54
C GLY A 145 -24.14 19.98 14.15
N LYS A 146 -24.17 19.89 15.48
CA LYS A 146 -24.16 18.61 16.22
C LYS A 146 -25.29 17.65 15.80
N LYS A 147 -26.52 18.16 15.61
CA LYS A 147 -27.69 17.35 15.25
C LYS A 147 -27.53 16.73 13.87
N GLU A 148 -27.06 17.53 12.90
CA GLU A 148 -26.80 17.11 11.52
C GLU A 148 -25.65 16.12 11.46
N ALA A 149 -24.53 16.40 12.15
CA ALA A 149 -23.38 15.48 12.19
C ALA A 149 -23.76 14.11 12.78
N ARG A 150 -24.65 14.08 13.81
CA ARG A 150 -25.13 12.81 14.37
C ARG A 150 -26.00 12.04 13.39
N LYS A 151 -26.85 12.75 12.60
CA LYS A 151 -27.66 12.10 11.55
C LYS A 151 -26.72 11.49 10.49
N LEU A 152 -25.80 12.29 9.95
CA LEU A 152 -24.81 11.81 8.97
C LEU A 152 -23.94 10.64 9.52
N ALA A 153 -23.61 10.65 10.80
CA ALA A 153 -22.94 9.52 11.43
C ALA A 153 -23.78 8.23 11.39
N GLY A 154 -25.11 8.33 11.56
CA GLY A 154 -26.02 7.20 11.39
C GLY A 154 -26.03 6.69 9.94
N ASP A 155 -26.12 7.62 8.99
CA ASP A 155 -26.10 7.29 7.55
C ASP A 155 -24.76 6.61 7.15
N MET A 156 -23.63 7.00 7.77
CA MET A 156 -22.34 6.34 7.56
C MET A 156 -22.30 4.93 8.15
N LEU A 157 -22.90 4.69 9.33
CA LEU A 157 -23.01 3.34 9.89
C LEU A 157 -23.91 2.43 9.03
N GLU A 158 -24.96 2.97 8.44
CA GLU A 158 -25.81 2.26 7.49
C GLU A 158 -25.03 1.91 6.20
N LEU A 159 -24.24 2.85 5.66
CA LEU A 159 -23.41 2.64 4.47
C LEU A 159 -22.44 1.44 4.63
N VAL A 160 -21.92 1.23 5.82
CA VAL A 160 -21.03 0.10 6.14
C VAL A 160 -21.77 -1.13 6.68
N ALA A 161 -23.09 -1.16 6.51
CA ALA A 161 -23.97 -2.27 6.90
C ALA A 161 -23.85 -2.67 8.39
N ILE A 162 -23.84 -1.68 9.29
CA ILE A 162 -24.03 -1.90 10.73
C ILE A 162 -25.53 -2.14 11.01
N PRO A 163 -25.92 -3.21 11.67
CA PRO A 163 -27.31 -3.44 12.07
C PRO A 163 -27.81 -2.36 13.05
N ASP A 164 -29.05 -1.90 12.91
CA ASP A 164 -29.67 -0.84 13.75
C ASP A 164 -28.78 0.42 13.88
N PRO A 165 -28.30 1.03 12.79
CA PRO A 165 -27.21 2.01 12.78
C PRO A 165 -27.47 3.20 13.72
N HIS A 166 -28.69 3.74 13.74
CA HIS A 166 -29.05 4.88 14.59
C HIS A 166 -29.05 4.54 16.09
N LYS A 167 -29.40 3.31 16.47
CA LYS A 167 -29.31 2.82 17.85
C LYS A 167 -27.85 2.63 18.29
N ARG A 168 -27.03 2.09 17.39
CA ARG A 168 -25.59 1.84 17.63
C ARG A 168 -24.76 3.11 17.81
N LEU A 169 -25.26 4.28 17.42
CA LEU A 169 -24.59 5.56 17.72
C LEU A 169 -24.36 5.79 19.21
N ASP A 170 -25.18 5.20 20.07
CA ASP A 170 -25.08 5.34 21.53
C ASP A 170 -24.24 4.26 22.18
N ASP A 171 -23.83 3.22 21.46
CA ASP A 171 -22.96 2.17 21.95
C ASP A 171 -21.51 2.65 22.10
N TYR A 172 -20.76 1.96 22.96
CA TYR A 172 -19.32 2.11 23.13
C TYR A 172 -18.57 1.05 22.32
N PRO A 173 -17.29 1.27 21.95
CA PRO A 173 -16.51 0.30 21.19
C PRO A 173 -16.49 -1.12 21.75
N HIS A 174 -16.42 -1.27 23.08
CA HIS A 174 -16.40 -2.57 23.74
C HIS A 174 -17.70 -3.37 23.63
N GLN A 175 -18.81 -2.72 23.27
CA GLN A 175 -20.12 -3.36 23.06
C GLN A 175 -20.26 -3.94 21.63
N LEU A 176 -19.30 -3.68 20.75
CA LEU A 176 -19.29 -4.13 19.36
C LEU A 176 -18.36 -5.33 19.17
N SER A 177 -18.70 -6.22 18.23
CA SER A 177 -17.79 -7.26 17.75
C SER A 177 -16.58 -6.67 17.02
N GLY A 178 -15.53 -7.46 16.79
CA GLY A 178 -14.34 -7.05 16.04
C GLY A 178 -14.68 -6.51 14.64
N GLY A 179 -15.47 -7.27 13.89
CA GLY A 179 -15.93 -6.86 12.56
C GLY A 179 -16.81 -5.61 12.57
N MET A 180 -17.66 -5.42 13.60
CA MET A 180 -18.44 -4.18 13.73
C MET A 180 -17.54 -2.99 14.03
N ARG A 181 -16.54 -3.13 14.89
CA ARG A 181 -15.54 -2.07 15.15
C ARG A 181 -14.79 -1.69 13.88
N GLN A 182 -14.40 -2.68 13.07
CA GLN A 182 -13.75 -2.45 11.79
C GLN A 182 -14.66 -1.66 10.83
N ARG A 183 -15.94 -2.04 10.72
CA ARG A 183 -16.93 -1.30 9.93
C ARG A 183 -17.11 0.14 10.40
N VAL A 184 -17.11 0.38 11.70
CA VAL A 184 -17.15 1.74 12.28
C VAL A 184 -15.94 2.56 11.91
N MET A 185 -14.73 1.97 11.92
CA MET A 185 -13.53 2.68 11.48
C MET A 185 -13.59 3.04 9.99
N ILE A 186 -14.08 2.13 9.16
CA ILE A 186 -14.31 2.39 7.74
C ILE A 186 -15.34 3.52 7.57
N ALA A 187 -16.46 3.49 8.32
CA ALA A 187 -17.46 4.56 8.32
C ALA A 187 -16.86 5.92 8.71
N MET A 188 -16.03 5.93 9.74
CA MET A 188 -15.33 7.14 10.19
C MET A 188 -14.35 7.65 9.12
N ALA A 189 -13.59 6.78 8.50
CA ALA A 189 -12.66 7.13 7.42
C ALA A 189 -13.40 7.72 6.21
N LEU A 190 -14.56 7.15 5.84
CA LEU A 190 -15.36 7.59 4.68
C LEU A 190 -16.28 8.77 4.96
N SER A 191 -16.39 9.23 6.20
CA SER A 191 -17.38 10.22 6.64
C SER A 191 -17.27 11.60 5.97
N CYS A 192 -16.15 11.87 5.32
CA CYS A 192 -15.90 13.13 4.59
C CYS A 192 -15.73 12.93 3.08
N ASP A 193 -16.15 11.79 2.52
CA ASP A 193 -16.08 11.44 1.09
C ASP A 193 -14.66 11.56 0.52
N PRO A 194 -13.66 10.89 1.09
CA PRO A 194 -12.28 10.95 0.61
C PRO A 194 -12.17 10.37 -0.80
N GLU A 195 -11.21 10.88 -1.58
CA GLU A 195 -10.90 10.33 -2.91
C GLU A 195 -9.90 9.17 -2.84
N LEU A 196 -9.11 9.09 -1.75
CA LEU A 196 -8.16 8.01 -1.49
C LEU A 196 -8.35 7.44 -0.09
N LEU A 197 -8.50 6.13 0.01
CA LEU A 197 -8.45 5.37 1.25
C LEU A 197 -7.16 4.57 1.34
N ILE A 198 -6.36 4.79 2.37
CA ILE A 198 -5.24 3.94 2.72
C ILE A 198 -5.74 2.94 3.77
N ALA A 199 -5.76 1.65 3.45
CA ALA A 199 -6.18 0.59 4.34
C ALA A 199 -4.96 -0.24 4.77
N ASP A 200 -4.46 0.01 5.98
CA ASP A 200 -3.29 -0.68 6.52
C ASP A 200 -3.70 -1.92 7.30
N GLU A 201 -3.55 -3.08 6.68
CA GLU A 201 -3.93 -4.40 7.20
C GLU A 201 -5.37 -4.41 7.78
N PRO A 202 -6.38 -4.01 7.01
CA PRO A 202 -7.72 -3.72 7.54
C PRO A 202 -8.47 -4.96 8.06
N THR A 203 -7.94 -6.15 7.85
CA THR A 203 -8.57 -7.42 8.25
C THR A 203 -7.72 -8.23 9.22
N THR A 204 -6.58 -7.71 9.67
CA THR A 204 -5.73 -8.38 10.65
C THR A 204 -6.48 -8.61 11.96
N ALA A 205 -6.31 -9.80 12.55
CA ALA A 205 -7.00 -10.27 13.76
C ALA A 205 -8.53 -10.50 13.63
N LEU A 206 -9.04 -10.58 12.40
CA LEU A 206 -10.43 -11.00 12.12
C LEU A 206 -10.44 -12.46 11.62
N ASP A 207 -11.53 -13.16 11.89
CA ASP A 207 -11.74 -14.47 11.28
C ASP A 207 -11.96 -14.38 9.77
N VAL A 208 -11.70 -15.48 9.05
CA VAL A 208 -11.74 -15.53 7.57
C VAL A 208 -13.09 -15.07 7.00
N THR A 209 -14.19 -15.39 7.67
CA THR A 209 -15.54 -15.01 7.23
C THR A 209 -15.75 -13.50 7.32
N ILE A 210 -15.36 -12.90 8.45
CA ILE A 210 -15.44 -11.45 8.65
C ILE A 210 -14.46 -10.71 7.72
N GLN A 211 -13.25 -11.26 7.50
CA GLN A 211 -12.30 -10.73 6.53
C GLN A 211 -12.93 -10.62 5.15
N ALA A 212 -13.54 -11.70 4.64
CA ALA A 212 -14.22 -11.70 3.34
C ALA A 212 -15.33 -10.63 3.27
N GLN A 213 -16.15 -10.50 4.32
CA GLN A 213 -17.19 -9.47 4.40
C GLN A 213 -16.65 -8.03 4.39
N ILE A 214 -15.51 -7.78 5.04
CA ILE A 214 -14.87 -6.45 5.02
C ILE A 214 -14.30 -6.15 3.64
N MET A 215 -13.69 -7.13 2.98
CA MET A 215 -13.16 -6.92 1.63
C MET A 215 -14.28 -6.72 0.60
N GLU A 216 -15.38 -7.45 0.69
CA GLU A 216 -16.57 -7.24 -0.13
C GLU A 216 -17.15 -5.83 0.11
N LEU A 217 -17.24 -5.39 1.36
CA LEU A 217 -17.66 -4.03 1.70
C LEU A 217 -16.77 -2.98 1.02
N LEU A 218 -15.44 -3.12 1.11
CA LEU A 218 -14.48 -2.19 0.48
C LEU A 218 -14.62 -2.18 -1.05
N ALA A 219 -14.82 -3.36 -1.68
CA ALA A 219 -15.04 -3.46 -3.12
C ALA A 219 -16.32 -2.74 -3.56
N ASN A 220 -17.42 -2.95 -2.84
CA ASN A 220 -18.68 -2.26 -3.09
C ASN A 220 -18.57 -0.73 -2.94
N LEU A 221 -17.85 -0.28 -1.90
CA LEU A 221 -17.62 1.15 -1.66
C LEU A 221 -16.71 1.77 -2.73
N GLN A 222 -15.64 1.07 -3.14
CA GLN A 222 -14.77 1.50 -4.25
C GLN A 222 -15.59 1.76 -5.52
N GLN A 223 -16.39 0.79 -5.91
CA GLN A 223 -17.20 0.89 -7.14
C GLN A 223 -18.27 2.00 -7.06
N ARG A 224 -18.99 2.07 -5.94
CA ARG A 224 -20.11 3.03 -5.77
C ARG A 224 -19.65 4.48 -5.63
N LEU A 225 -18.50 4.70 -4.98
CA LEU A 225 -18.00 6.05 -4.67
C LEU A 225 -16.89 6.50 -5.63
N GLY A 226 -16.37 5.62 -6.50
CA GLY A 226 -15.19 5.90 -7.33
C GLY A 226 -13.93 6.10 -6.49
N LEU A 227 -13.88 5.46 -5.33
CA LEU A 227 -12.82 5.59 -4.32
C LEU A 227 -11.55 4.89 -4.80
N ALA A 228 -10.40 5.57 -4.75
CA ALA A 228 -9.12 4.90 -4.91
C ALA A 228 -8.70 4.24 -3.59
N ILE A 229 -8.09 3.05 -3.65
CA ILE A 229 -7.67 2.32 -2.46
C ILE A 229 -6.21 1.92 -2.55
N LEU A 230 -5.41 2.31 -1.56
CA LEU A 230 -4.08 1.73 -1.31
C LEU A 230 -4.22 0.70 -0.17
N LEU A 231 -4.27 -0.57 -0.55
CA LEU A 231 -4.39 -1.68 0.38
C LEU A 231 -3.00 -2.16 0.80
N ILE A 232 -2.71 -2.10 2.08
CA ILE A 232 -1.51 -2.70 2.66
C ILE A 232 -1.91 -4.02 3.29
N THR A 233 -1.28 -5.11 2.85
CA THR A 233 -1.55 -6.44 3.37
C THR A 233 -0.36 -7.38 3.12
N HIS A 234 -0.32 -8.47 3.86
CA HIS A 234 0.54 -9.61 3.58
C HIS A 234 -0.25 -10.79 2.97
N ASP A 235 -1.58 -10.68 2.85
CA ASP A 235 -2.45 -11.70 2.29
C ASP A 235 -2.59 -11.52 0.77
N LEU A 236 -1.82 -12.31 0.02
CA LEU A 236 -1.85 -12.31 -1.43
C LEU A 236 -3.14 -12.90 -2.02
N GLY A 237 -3.89 -13.69 -1.26
CA GLY A 237 -5.21 -14.18 -1.66
C GLY A 237 -6.19 -13.02 -1.80
N VAL A 238 -6.25 -12.16 -0.79
CA VAL A 238 -7.03 -10.92 -0.82
C VAL A 238 -6.61 -10.02 -1.98
N VAL A 239 -5.29 -9.90 -2.20
CA VAL A 239 -4.76 -9.09 -3.31
C VAL A 239 -5.22 -9.58 -4.67
N ALA A 240 -5.23 -10.91 -4.87
CA ALA A 240 -5.64 -11.52 -6.14
C ALA A 240 -7.11 -11.24 -6.50
N GLU A 241 -7.98 -11.16 -5.49
CA GLU A 241 -9.41 -10.96 -5.66
C GLU A 241 -9.82 -9.49 -5.73
N PHE A 242 -9.11 -8.62 -4.98
CA PHE A 242 -9.54 -7.24 -4.77
C PHE A 242 -8.77 -6.21 -5.59
N CYS A 243 -7.45 -6.38 -5.79
CA CYS A 243 -6.61 -5.34 -6.36
C CYS A 243 -6.42 -5.48 -7.88
N GLU A 244 -6.15 -4.35 -8.54
CA GLU A 244 -5.83 -4.30 -9.97
C GLU A 244 -4.32 -4.41 -10.21
N ARG A 245 -3.52 -3.82 -9.30
CA ARG A 245 -2.05 -3.73 -9.39
C ARG A 245 -1.41 -3.98 -8.03
N VAL A 246 -0.19 -4.49 -8.07
CA VAL A 246 0.58 -4.83 -6.86
C VAL A 246 1.94 -4.18 -6.90
N VAL A 247 2.32 -3.58 -5.79
CA VAL A 247 3.67 -3.07 -5.51
C VAL A 247 4.27 -3.95 -4.42
N VAL A 248 5.30 -4.72 -4.73
CA VAL A 248 5.98 -5.63 -3.81
C VAL A 248 7.15 -4.92 -3.16
N MET A 249 7.16 -4.86 -1.85
CA MET A 249 8.24 -4.25 -1.07
C MET A 249 9.10 -5.29 -0.36
N TYR A 250 10.40 -5.06 -0.33
CA TYR A 250 11.37 -5.81 0.46
C TYR A 250 12.39 -4.84 1.09
N THR A 251 12.59 -4.91 2.41
CA THR A 251 13.56 -4.08 3.15
C THR A 251 13.56 -2.59 2.76
N GLY A 252 12.38 -1.98 2.73
CA GLY A 252 12.20 -0.56 2.44
C GLY A 252 12.21 -0.17 0.96
N ARG A 253 12.25 -1.12 0.02
CA ARG A 253 12.37 -0.85 -1.42
C ARG A 253 11.29 -1.58 -2.22
N VAL A 254 10.88 -0.99 -3.34
CA VAL A 254 10.07 -1.69 -4.32
C VAL A 254 10.97 -2.65 -5.09
N VAL A 255 10.61 -3.93 -5.09
CA VAL A 255 11.33 -4.98 -5.80
C VAL A 255 10.61 -5.47 -7.03
N GLU A 256 9.28 -5.33 -7.08
CA GLU A 256 8.48 -5.64 -8.26
C GLU A 256 7.18 -4.84 -8.24
N GLU A 257 6.71 -4.42 -9.40
CA GLU A 257 5.41 -3.79 -9.62
C GLU A 257 4.80 -4.35 -10.90
N ALA A 258 3.54 -4.79 -10.83
CA ALA A 258 2.81 -5.32 -11.97
C ALA A 258 1.30 -5.32 -11.74
N PRO A 259 0.46 -5.39 -12.79
CA PRO A 259 -0.92 -5.81 -12.69
C PRO A 259 -1.02 -7.17 -11.99
N VAL A 260 -2.08 -7.37 -11.19
CA VAL A 260 -2.27 -8.59 -10.40
C VAL A 260 -2.13 -9.85 -11.27
N ARG A 261 -2.80 -9.90 -12.43
CA ARG A 261 -2.76 -11.07 -13.32
C ARG A 261 -1.34 -11.40 -13.81
N GLU A 262 -0.56 -10.37 -14.13
CA GLU A 262 0.82 -10.53 -14.61
C GLU A 262 1.73 -11.00 -13.47
N LEU A 263 1.60 -10.39 -12.28
CA LEU A 263 2.39 -10.76 -11.10
C LEU A 263 2.14 -12.20 -10.66
N PHE A 264 0.89 -12.66 -10.65
CA PHE A 264 0.53 -14.03 -10.26
C PHE A 264 0.86 -15.05 -11.35
N GLY A 265 0.74 -14.68 -12.64
CA GLY A 265 1.02 -15.57 -13.76
C GLY A 265 2.50 -15.71 -14.10
N ASN A 266 3.26 -14.62 -13.98
CA ASN A 266 4.68 -14.58 -14.34
C ASN A 266 5.47 -13.63 -13.43
N PRO A 267 5.66 -13.96 -12.13
CA PRO A 267 6.44 -13.14 -11.21
C PRO A 267 7.90 -13.04 -11.66
N SER A 268 8.42 -11.84 -11.76
CA SER A 268 9.77 -11.57 -12.27
C SER A 268 10.83 -11.62 -11.15
N HIS A 269 10.54 -11.10 -9.96
CA HIS A 269 11.51 -11.09 -8.87
C HIS A 269 11.50 -12.41 -8.09
N PRO A 270 12.67 -13.03 -7.75
CA PRO A 270 12.73 -14.27 -6.98
C PRO A 270 12.03 -14.22 -5.61
N TYR A 271 12.01 -13.05 -4.96
CA TYR A 271 11.26 -12.82 -3.74
C TYR A 271 9.74 -12.98 -3.96
N THR A 272 9.20 -12.36 -5.02
CA THR A 272 7.78 -12.47 -5.38
C THR A 272 7.41 -13.93 -5.68
N ARG A 273 8.27 -14.64 -6.43
CA ARG A 273 8.10 -16.09 -6.66
C ARG A 273 8.02 -16.88 -5.35
N GLY A 274 8.87 -16.52 -4.38
CA GLY A 274 8.88 -17.13 -3.06
C GLY A 274 7.58 -16.87 -2.28
N LEU A 275 7.11 -15.61 -2.28
CA LEU A 275 5.84 -15.22 -1.64
C LEU A 275 4.65 -15.99 -2.23
N LEU A 276 4.55 -16.05 -3.56
CA LEU A 276 3.45 -16.74 -4.24
C LEU A 276 3.46 -18.25 -3.99
N LYS A 277 4.65 -18.89 -3.95
CA LYS A 277 4.78 -20.31 -3.62
C LYS A 277 4.34 -20.64 -2.19
N SER A 278 4.33 -19.68 -1.27
CA SER A 278 3.88 -19.86 0.10
C SER A 278 2.36 -19.82 0.25
N LEU A 279 1.60 -19.58 -0.84
CA LEU A 279 0.13 -19.58 -0.81
C LEU A 279 -0.40 -21.02 -0.77
N PRO A 280 -1.40 -21.31 0.09
CA PRO A 280 -2.01 -22.65 0.18
C PRO A 280 -2.60 -23.15 -1.13
N SER A 281 -3.20 -22.26 -1.92
CA SER A 281 -3.83 -22.58 -3.21
C SER A 281 -2.84 -22.98 -4.31
N VAL A 282 -1.57 -22.60 -4.20
CA VAL A 282 -0.52 -22.93 -5.18
C VAL A 282 0.23 -24.21 -4.83
N ALA A 283 0.19 -24.61 -3.56
CA ALA A 283 0.95 -25.77 -3.06
C ALA A 283 0.41 -27.15 -3.47
N GLY A 284 -0.75 -27.25 -4.10
CA GLY A 284 -1.38 -28.50 -4.51
C GLY A 284 -1.95 -29.33 -3.36
N GLU A 285 -2.99 -30.14 -3.65
CA GLU A 285 -3.54 -31.09 -2.67
C GLU A 285 -2.50 -32.17 -2.34
N GLY A 286 -2.08 -32.24 -1.06
CA GLY A 286 -1.21 -33.31 -0.56
C GLY A 286 0.15 -32.87 -0.01
N THR A 287 0.54 -31.62 -0.10
CA THR A 287 1.76 -31.13 0.54
C THR A 287 1.51 -30.73 2.00
N HIS A 288 1.92 -31.55 2.96
CA HIS A 288 1.82 -31.25 4.39
C HIS A 288 2.69 -30.04 4.85
N ARG A 289 3.50 -29.47 3.98
CA ARG A 289 4.40 -28.36 4.32
C ARG A 289 4.47 -27.34 3.18
N LEU A 290 3.95 -26.15 3.43
CA LEU A 290 4.05 -25.04 2.47
C LEU A 290 5.52 -24.64 2.27
N PRO A 291 5.97 -24.42 1.03
CA PRO A 291 7.29 -23.86 0.76
C PRO A 291 7.41 -22.48 1.42
N THR A 292 8.47 -22.27 2.16
CA THR A 292 8.79 -20.96 2.78
C THR A 292 10.04 -20.38 2.16
N ILE A 293 10.14 -19.05 2.12
CA ILE A 293 11.37 -18.38 1.72
C ILE A 293 12.44 -18.66 2.80
N LYS A 294 13.53 -19.29 2.42
CA LYS A 294 14.60 -19.67 3.35
C LYS A 294 15.27 -18.43 3.95
N GLY A 295 15.72 -18.55 5.19
CA GLY A 295 16.42 -17.50 5.93
C GLY A 295 15.46 -16.46 6.51
N MET A 296 16.03 -15.49 7.23
CA MET A 296 15.28 -14.39 7.85
C MET A 296 15.48 -13.10 7.06
N VAL A 297 14.49 -12.20 7.13
CA VAL A 297 14.63 -10.84 6.60
C VAL A 297 15.79 -10.15 7.35
N PRO A 298 16.80 -9.62 6.65
CA PRO A 298 17.89 -8.94 7.31
C PRO A 298 17.37 -7.68 8.04
N PRO A 299 17.88 -7.39 9.25
CA PRO A 299 17.55 -6.16 9.95
C PRO A 299 17.91 -4.94 9.07
N ILE A 300 17.04 -3.93 9.09
CA ILE A 300 17.24 -2.71 8.26
C ILE A 300 18.55 -1.98 8.63
N SER A 301 19.04 -2.13 9.87
CA SER A 301 20.32 -1.58 10.31
C SER A 301 21.54 -2.34 9.73
N ARG A 302 21.35 -3.56 9.20
CA ARG A 302 22.44 -4.43 8.71
C ARG A 302 22.08 -5.07 7.38
N LEU A 303 21.69 -4.25 6.42
CA LEU A 303 21.35 -4.71 5.08
C LEU A 303 22.60 -5.23 4.35
N PRO A 304 22.49 -6.30 3.55
CA PRO A 304 23.60 -6.80 2.74
C PRO A 304 24.01 -5.75 1.70
N GLN A 305 25.28 -5.80 1.31
CA GLN A 305 25.76 -5.10 0.12
C GLN A 305 25.03 -5.61 -1.14
N GLY A 306 24.97 -4.81 -2.18
CA GLY A 306 24.31 -5.18 -3.42
C GLY A 306 22.80 -5.39 -3.27
N CYS A 307 22.27 -6.38 -3.98
CA CYS A 307 20.85 -6.73 -3.93
C CYS A 307 20.45 -7.12 -2.50
N LYS A 308 19.43 -6.46 -1.95
CA LYS A 308 19.01 -6.69 -0.54
C LYS A 308 18.42 -8.09 -0.30
N PHE A 309 18.02 -8.77 -1.35
CA PHE A 309 17.51 -10.14 -1.30
C PHE A 309 18.61 -11.21 -1.50
N ASN A 310 19.84 -10.82 -1.81
CA ASN A 310 20.93 -11.77 -2.16
C ASN A 310 21.12 -12.91 -1.16
N PRO A 311 21.01 -12.73 0.19
CA PRO A 311 21.25 -13.84 1.13
C PRO A 311 20.16 -14.93 1.11
N ARG A 312 18.98 -14.59 0.54
CA ARG A 312 17.81 -15.46 0.50
C ARG A 312 17.43 -15.87 -0.92
N CYS A 313 18.13 -15.33 -1.92
CA CYS A 313 17.82 -15.53 -3.33
C CYS A 313 18.31 -16.90 -3.80
N PRO A 314 17.45 -17.79 -4.33
CA PRO A 314 17.88 -19.05 -4.92
C PRO A 314 18.66 -18.86 -6.24
N ASP A 315 18.48 -17.69 -6.90
CA ASP A 315 19.05 -17.37 -8.21
C ASP A 315 20.15 -16.29 -8.07
N VAL A 316 20.85 -16.24 -6.91
CA VAL A 316 21.87 -15.22 -6.66
C VAL A 316 23.06 -15.38 -7.63
N MET A 317 23.53 -14.24 -8.18
CA MET A 317 24.68 -14.13 -9.06
C MET A 317 25.76 -13.27 -8.40
N ASP A 318 27.02 -13.36 -8.87
CA ASP A 318 28.14 -12.59 -8.30
C ASP A 318 27.89 -11.08 -8.29
N ILE A 319 27.28 -10.55 -9.34
CA ILE A 319 26.91 -9.13 -9.43
C ILE A 319 25.95 -8.71 -8.31
N CYS A 320 25.06 -9.61 -7.85
CA CYS A 320 24.11 -9.33 -6.78
C CYS A 320 24.79 -9.10 -5.43
N LEU A 321 26.02 -9.56 -5.24
CA LEU A 321 26.76 -9.41 -3.98
C LEU A 321 27.37 -8.00 -3.83
N GLY A 322 27.75 -7.37 -4.95
CA GLY A 322 28.42 -6.07 -4.97
C GLY A 322 27.54 -4.90 -5.38
N HIS A 323 26.56 -5.14 -6.25
CA HIS A 323 25.76 -4.09 -6.85
C HIS A 323 24.28 -4.28 -6.61
N GLU A 324 23.55 -3.17 -6.41
CA GLU A 324 22.10 -3.20 -6.28
C GLU A 324 21.46 -2.96 -7.65
N PRO A 325 20.51 -3.84 -8.08
CA PRO A 325 19.83 -3.63 -9.36
C PRO A 325 18.89 -2.41 -9.29
N ALA A 326 18.78 -1.68 -10.39
CA ALA A 326 17.74 -0.67 -10.57
C ALA A 326 16.37 -1.33 -10.73
N LEU A 327 15.28 -0.59 -10.48
CA LEU A 327 13.94 -1.02 -10.85
C LEU A 327 13.79 -0.85 -12.37
N MET A 328 13.80 -1.95 -13.10
CA MET A 328 13.79 -1.98 -14.56
C MET A 328 12.46 -2.49 -15.09
N ARG A 329 12.09 -2.03 -16.28
CA ARG A 329 10.92 -2.56 -16.98
C ARG A 329 11.24 -3.94 -17.56
N VAL A 330 10.44 -4.94 -17.17
CA VAL A 330 10.62 -6.35 -17.59
C VAL A 330 9.46 -6.87 -18.44
N GLY A 331 8.39 -6.09 -18.54
CA GLY A 331 7.19 -6.39 -19.33
C GLY A 331 6.46 -5.12 -19.72
N ALA A 332 5.32 -5.24 -20.42
CA ALA A 332 4.54 -4.11 -20.89
C ALA A 332 4.09 -3.19 -19.73
N ARG A 333 3.69 -3.79 -18.60
CA ARG A 333 3.24 -3.09 -17.37
C ARG A 333 3.87 -3.66 -16.11
N GLN A 334 5.04 -4.30 -16.24
CA GLN A 334 5.75 -4.95 -15.15
C GLN A 334 7.16 -4.41 -15.04
N SER A 335 7.58 -4.10 -13.82
CA SER A 335 8.93 -3.67 -13.48
C SER A 335 9.48 -4.52 -12.36
N ALA A 336 10.76 -4.86 -12.40
CA ALA A 336 11.43 -5.65 -11.36
C ALA A 336 12.84 -5.12 -11.07
N ARG A 337 13.23 -5.19 -9.80
CA ARG A 337 14.56 -4.83 -9.31
C ARG A 337 15.42 -6.10 -9.22
N CYS A 338 15.82 -6.65 -10.38
CA CYS A 338 16.52 -7.92 -10.44
C CYS A 338 17.41 -8.04 -11.70
N TYR A 339 18.66 -8.43 -11.53
CA TYR A 339 19.62 -8.65 -12.63
C TYR A 339 19.27 -9.84 -13.54
N LEU A 340 18.35 -10.73 -13.16
CA LEU A 340 17.84 -11.77 -14.07
C LEU A 340 17.18 -11.22 -15.33
N HIS A 341 16.79 -9.95 -15.33
CA HIS A 341 16.08 -9.28 -16.44
C HIS A 341 16.84 -8.11 -17.05
N GLY A 342 18.04 -7.78 -16.54
CA GLY A 342 18.83 -6.66 -16.99
C GLY A 342 20.14 -7.10 -17.65
N ASP A 343 20.70 -6.25 -18.52
CA ASP A 343 22.05 -6.44 -19.06
C ASP A 343 23.07 -6.32 -17.93
N GLU A 344 23.93 -7.33 -17.78
CA GLU A 344 25.03 -7.35 -16.79
C GLU A 344 26.05 -6.19 -17.01
N LYS A 345 25.91 -5.45 -18.11
CA LYS A 345 26.93 -4.51 -18.61
C LYS A 345 26.70 -3.04 -18.23
N ASP A 346 25.63 -2.67 -17.55
CA ASP A 346 25.38 -1.26 -17.24
C ASP A 346 25.05 -1.03 -15.75
N PRO A 347 26.06 -1.12 -14.85
CA PRO A 347 25.89 -0.79 -13.43
C PRO A 347 25.73 0.73 -13.20
N GLU A 348 25.91 1.59 -14.23
CA GLU A 348 25.90 3.06 -14.09
C GLU A 348 24.55 3.72 -14.46
N ARG A 349 23.55 2.95 -14.90
CA ARG A 349 22.19 3.47 -15.14
C ARG A 349 21.31 3.46 -13.89
N GLY A 350 21.80 3.98 -12.79
CA GLY A 350 21.07 4.22 -11.55
C GLY A 350 20.90 5.70 -11.26
#